data_7e73066356a927c04a08cd60d97f98ec
#
_entry.id   7e73066356a927c04a08cd60d97f98ec
#
_cell.length_a   1.000
_cell.length_b   1.000
_cell.length_c   1.000
_cell.angle_alpha   90.00
_cell.angle_beta   90.00
_cell.angle_gamma   90.00
#
_symmetry.space_group_name_H-M   'P 1'
#
loop_
_entity.id
_entity.type
_entity.pdbx_description
1 polymer ?
#
loop_
_entity_poly.entity_id
_entity_poly.type
_entity_poly.pdbx_seq_one_letter_code
_entity_poly.pdbx_strand_id
1 'polypeptide(L)'
;MIRKLILHIFCIAFVQITFAQSHILYLGAVAHLGNGLKIENSAISVEDGKFSLVADANVIRINPTAYDTIIKLDGKRIYPAFIVPNTTLGITEIGRVRATHDYRETGALNPNVRSLIAYNTDSKIITTVRSNGVMLAQVTPRGGTVSGQSSIIYLDGNNWEDAVLRADDGLHLNWPSSYHSSDWWGKSGDSKKNEKYNKRTDEIKTFFTKAEAYAKSANIMDLRMESMKGLFDGNKTLYIHADYAKDMRKAIEMANKLHIKKIVIVGAEEALKIVDLLKEKNISLILNRVHRLPDSQDSPIDEPFTQAKKLKEADILFCLSYEGNMEAMGARNLPFSAGTTVAYGLDYEDAISAITLNTAKILGIEKQVGSIEFGKDATFFISSGDALDMRTNNVEQAYIKGVAIDLNNHQKELFEKYRIR
;
A
#
# COMPACT_ATOMS: atom_id res chain seq x y z
N MET A 1 11.33 -5.92 65.00
CA MET A 1 11.73 -5.81 63.61
C MET A 1 10.84 -6.61 62.64
N ILE A 2 10.25 -7.69 63.05
CA ILE A 2 9.40 -8.55 62.15
C ILE A 2 8.08 -7.92 61.75
N ARG A 3 7.47 -7.03 62.54
CA ARG A 3 6.19 -6.36 62.24
C ARG A 3 6.27 -5.28 61.14
N LYS A 4 7.45 -4.73 60.88
CA LYS A 4 7.67 -3.77 59.78
C LYS A 4 7.92 -4.43 58.41
N LEU A 5 8.33 -5.69 58.43
CA LEU A 5 8.60 -6.46 57.20
C LEU A 5 7.30 -6.94 56.51
N ILE A 6 6.25 -7.20 57.31
CA ILE A 6 4.96 -7.70 56.82
C ILE A 6 4.14 -6.56 56.13
N LEU A 7 4.35 -5.30 56.51
CA LEU A 7 3.65 -4.17 55.93
C LEU A 7 4.15 -3.76 54.54
N HIS A 8 5.38 -4.18 54.16
CA HIS A 8 5.95 -3.88 52.84
C HIS A 8 5.68 -4.97 51.76
N ILE A 9 5.21 -6.13 52.18
CA ILE A 9 4.84 -7.21 51.24
C ILE A 9 3.40 -7.05 50.72
N PHE A 10 2.56 -6.24 51.38
CA PHE A 10 1.17 -6.06 51.00
C PHE A 10 0.92 -4.90 50.02
N CYS A 11 1.96 -4.12 49.64
CA CYS A 11 1.81 -3.00 48.70
C CYS A 11 2.28 -3.31 47.26
N ILE A 12 2.60 -4.54 46.93
CA ILE A 12 2.83 -4.98 45.55
C ILE A 12 1.64 -5.89 45.13
N ALA A 13 0.44 -5.42 45.35
CA ALA A 13 -0.69 -5.86 44.54
C ALA A 13 -0.47 -5.20 43.16
N PHE A 14 0.17 -5.92 42.24
CA PHE A 14 0.11 -5.64 40.82
C PHE A 14 -1.36 -5.57 40.45
N VAL A 15 -1.89 -4.35 40.31
CA VAL A 15 -3.13 -4.12 39.57
C VAL A 15 -2.77 -4.46 38.12
N GLN A 16 -2.91 -5.72 37.77
CA GLN A 16 -3.07 -6.11 36.39
C GLN A 16 -4.37 -5.46 35.96
N ILE A 17 -4.26 -4.30 35.30
CA ILE A 17 -5.35 -3.79 34.50
C ILE A 17 -5.50 -4.79 33.35
N THR A 18 -6.28 -5.83 33.59
CA THR A 18 -6.83 -6.63 32.51
C THR A 18 -7.73 -5.68 31.75
N PHE A 19 -7.24 -5.15 30.64
CA PHE A 19 -8.13 -4.64 29.59
C PHE A 19 -9.07 -5.82 29.29
N ALA A 20 -10.34 -5.67 29.61
CA ALA A 20 -11.35 -6.65 29.23
C ALA A 20 -11.27 -6.75 27.70
N GLN A 21 -10.79 -7.86 27.21
CA GLN A 21 -10.71 -8.17 25.78
C GLN A 21 -12.14 -8.19 25.25
N SER A 22 -12.51 -7.20 24.45
CA SER A 22 -13.85 -7.15 23.91
C SER A 22 -13.97 -8.11 22.73
N HIS A 23 -14.82 -9.14 22.89
CA HIS A 23 -15.18 -10.04 21.81
C HIS A 23 -16.44 -9.52 21.10
N ILE A 24 -16.25 -8.90 19.93
CA ILE A 24 -17.31 -8.23 19.18
C ILE A 24 -17.70 -9.07 17.97
N LEU A 25 -18.99 -9.31 17.76
CA LEU A 25 -19.55 -9.94 16.58
C LEU A 25 -20.25 -8.92 15.68
N TYR A 26 -19.83 -8.81 14.44
CA TYR A 26 -20.49 -8.06 13.35
C TYR A 26 -21.34 -9.03 12.54
N LEU A 27 -22.63 -8.77 12.41
CA LEU A 27 -23.61 -9.73 11.87
C LEU A 27 -24.49 -9.09 10.80
N GLY A 28 -24.72 -9.80 9.69
CA GLY A 28 -25.75 -9.45 8.70
C GLY A 28 -25.29 -8.60 7.54
N ALA A 29 -24.01 -8.21 7.51
CA ALA A 29 -23.45 -7.43 6.39
C ALA A 29 -23.12 -8.31 5.17
N VAL A 30 -23.10 -7.69 3.99
CA VAL A 30 -22.36 -8.22 2.85
C VAL A 30 -20.88 -8.01 3.10
N ALA A 31 -20.09 -9.07 3.20
CA ALA A 31 -18.66 -8.98 3.45
C ALA A 31 -17.84 -9.34 2.20
N HIS A 32 -17.07 -8.36 1.72
CA HIS A 32 -16.05 -8.56 0.69
C HIS A 32 -14.75 -8.97 1.38
N LEU A 33 -14.25 -10.18 1.14
CA LEU A 33 -13.13 -10.73 1.92
C LEU A 33 -11.75 -10.24 1.44
N GLY A 34 -11.65 -9.64 0.25
CA GLY A 34 -10.39 -9.18 -0.34
C GLY A 34 -9.56 -10.29 -1.00
N ASN A 35 -9.98 -11.54 -0.88
CA ASN A 35 -9.32 -12.72 -1.46
C ASN A 35 -10.05 -13.31 -2.68
N GLY A 36 -10.93 -12.53 -3.30
CA GLY A 36 -11.77 -12.96 -4.42
C GLY A 36 -13.11 -13.56 -3.99
N LEU A 37 -13.40 -13.62 -2.69
CA LEU A 37 -14.65 -14.17 -2.15
C LEU A 37 -15.51 -13.09 -1.50
N LYS A 38 -16.83 -13.34 -1.51
CA LYS A 38 -17.85 -12.52 -0.88
C LYS A 38 -18.80 -13.40 -0.05
N ILE A 39 -19.26 -12.90 1.11
CA ILE A 39 -20.29 -13.52 1.94
C ILE A 39 -21.48 -12.56 1.99
N GLU A 40 -22.67 -13.03 1.57
CA GLU A 40 -23.86 -12.18 1.50
C GLU A 40 -24.47 -11.86 2.87
N ASN A 41 -24.37 -12.77 3.82
CA ASN A 41 -24.87 -12.62 5.18
C ASN A 41 -23.77 -13.04 6.15
N SER A 42 -22.87 -12.12 6.47
CA SER A 42 -21.65 -12.46 7.21
C SER A 42 -21.85 -12.50 8.73
N ALA A 43 -21.08 -13.38 9.37
CA ALA A 43 -20.77 -13.36 10.79
C ALA A 43 -19.25 -13.21 10.94
N ILE A 44 -18.80 -12.04 11.38
CA ILE A 44 -17.39 -11.72 11.54
C ILE A 44 -17.16 -11.34 12.99
N SER A 45 -16.31 -12.05 13.72
CA SER A 45 -15.96 -11.64 15.07
C SER A 45 -14.51 -11.17 15.17
N VAL A 46 -14.32 -10.23 16.08
CA VAL A 46 -13.02 -9.64 16.42
C VAL A 46 -12.74 -9.86 17.91
N GLU A 47 -11.58 -10.43 18.19
CA GLU A 47 -11.06 -10.66 19.53
C GLU A 47 -9.56 -10.35 19.51
N ASP A 48 -9.04 -9.63 20.49
CA ASP A 48 -7.62 -9.25 20.59
C ASP A 48 -7.06 -8.54 19.35
N GLY A 49 -7.88 -7.73 18.71
CA GLY A 49 -7.47 -7.01 17.51
C GLY A 49 -7.37 -7.88 16.24
N LYS A 50 -7.82 -9.13 16.31
CA LYS A 50 -7.77 -10.09 15.19
C LYS A 50 -9.14 -10.63 14.84
N PHE A 51 -9.30 -11.07 13.60
CA PHE A 51 -10.48 -11.83 13.21
C PHE A 51 -10.48 -13.22 13.86
N SER A 52 -11.45 -13.48 14.74
CA SER A 52 -11.63 -14.76 15.45
C SER A 52 -12.70 -15.65 14.84
N LEU A 53 -13.59 -15.10 13.99
CA LEU A 53 -14.56 -15.83 13.18
C LEU A 53 -14.78 -15.10 11.86
N VAL A 54 -14.86 -15.83 10.74
CA VAL A 54 -15.29 -15.33 9.44
C VAL A 54 -16.13 -16.42 8.79
N ALA A 55 -17.45 -16.23 8.72
CA ALA A 55 -18.37 -17.25 8.24
C ALA A 55 -19.66 -16.66 7.65
N ASP A 56 -20.42 -17.48 6.93
CA ASP A 56 -21.79 -17.19 6.53
C ASP A 56 -22.73 -17.49 7.71
N ALA A 57 -23.45 -16.46 8.17
CA ALA A 57 -24.41 -16.57 9.28
C ALA A 57 -25.57 -17.52 9.00
N ASN A 58 -25.85 -17.82 7.73
CA ASN A 58 -26.90 -18.78 7.36
C ASN A 58 -26.47 -20.25 7.59
N VAL A 59 -25.16 -20.50 7.68
CA VAL A 59 -24.58 -21.85 7.73
C VAL A 59 -24.18 -22.24 9.15
N ILE A 60 -23.81 -21.26 9.98
CA ILE A 60 -23.31 -21.52 11.33
C ILE A 60 -24.36 -21.26 12.41
N ARG A 61 -24.24 -21.96 13.54
CA ARG A 61 -25.01 -21.65 14.74
C ARG A 61 -24.23 -20.68 15.62
N ILE A 62 -24.77 -19.48 15.79
CA ILE A 62 -24.18 -18.43 16.64
C ILE A 62 -24.69 -18.60 18.07
N ASN A 63 -23.77 -18.65 19.05
CA ASN A 63 -24.11 -18.54 20.45
C ASN A 63 -23.96 -17.07 20.88
N PRO A 64 -25.05 -16.31 21.11
CA PRO A 64 -24.95 -14.89 21.44
C PRO A 64 -24.22 -14.60 22.75
N THR A 65 -24.20 -15.52 23.70
CA THR A 65 -23.56 -15.33 25.02
C THR A 65 -22.04 -15.48 24.96
N ALA A 66 -21.47 -15.87 23.82
CA ALA A 66 -20.03 -15.94 23.60
C ALA A 66 -19.41 -14.59 23.24
N TYR A 67 -20.21 -13.54 23.03
CA TYR A 67 -19.77 -12.22 22.59
C TYR A 67 -20.20 -11.16 23.59
N ASP A 68 -19.32 -10.21 23.86
CA ASP A 68 -19.63 -9.06 24.72
C ASP A 68 -20.58 -8.07 24.03
N THR A 69 -20.45 -7.97 22.69
CA THR A 69 -21.27 -7.08 21.87
C THR A 69 -21.58 -7.72 20.52
N ILE A 70 -22.85 -7.58 20.10
CA ILE A 70 -23.29 -7.97 18.76
C ILE A 70 -23.78 -6.74 18.03
N ILE A 71 -23.12 -6.41 16.93
CA ILE A 71 -23.45 -5.27 16.06
C ILE A 71 -24.15 -5.78 14.81
N LYS A 72 -25.42 -5.44 14.65
CA LYS A 72 -26.20 -5.78 13.44
C LYS A 72 -25.91 -4.79 12.32
N LEU A 73 -25.62 -5.30 11.15
CA LEU A 73 -25.18 -4.53 9.98
C LEU A 73 -26.03 -4.82 8.73
N ASP A 74 -27.33 -5.09 8.95
CA ASP A 74 -28.26 -5.34 7.85
C ASP A 74 -28.23 -4.20 6.82
N GLY A 75 -28.08 -4.53 5.56
CA GLY A 75 -27.98 -3.56 4.46
C GLY A 75 -26.65 -2.83 4.32
N LYS A 76 -25.67 -3.13 5.18
CA LYS A 76 -24.30 -2.56 5.09
C LYS A 76 -23.32 -3.53 4.47
N ARG A 77 -22.14 -3.01 4.17
CA ARG A 77 -21.03 -3.77 3.58
C ARG A 77 -19.80 -3.68 4.46
N ILE A 78 -19.05 -4.76 4.55
CA ILE A 78 -17.74 -4.81 5.21
C ILE A 78 -16.67 -5.06 4.15
N TYR A 79 -15.59 -4.30 4.26
CA TYR A 79 -14.41 -4.42 3.38
C TYR A 79 -13.15 -4.52 4.22
N PRO A 80 -12.12 -5.29 3.80
CA PRO A 80 -10.79 -5.13 4.36
C PRO A 80 -10.27 -3.73 4.06
N ALA A 81 -9.46 -3.18 4.94
CA ALA A 81 -8.84 -1.88 4.72
C ALA A 81 -8.08 -1.84 3.39
N PHE A 82 -8.28 -0.77 2.63
CA PHE A 82 -7.56 -0.54 1.39
C PHE A 82 -6.12 -0.13 1.68
N ILE A 83 -5.20 -0.55 0.82
CA ILE A 83 -3.76 -0.33 0.96
C ILE A 83 -3.27 0.45 -0.26
N VAL A 84 -2.79 1.67 -0.09
CA VAL A 84 -2.19 2.45 -1.17
C VAL A 84 -0.68 2.21 -1.23
N PRO A 85 -0.16 1.52 -2.26
CA PRO A 85 1.27 1.36 -2.45
C PRO A 85 1.87 2.61 -3.11
N ASN A 86 3.19 2.77 -2.99
CA ASN A 86 3.99 3.74 -3.73
C ASN A 86 3.45 5.18 -3.67
N THR A 87 3.26 5.73 -2.46
CA THR A 87 2.71 7.08 -2.25
C THR A 87 3.65 7.96 -1.42
N THR A 88 3.53 9.29 -1.57
CA THR A 88 4.20 10.28 -0.72
C THR A 88 3.31 10.80 0.42
N LEU A 89 2.26 10.06 0.77
CA LEU A 89 1.35 10.39 1.86
C LEU A 89 2.11 10.48 3.19
N GLY A 90 1.89 11.57 3.95
CA GLY A 90 2.58 11.84 5.21
C GLY A 90 4.02 12.38 5.07
N ILE A 91 4.58 12.43 3.86
CA ILE A 91 5.86 13.10 3.54
C ILE A 91 5.70 14.21 2.49
N THR A 92 4.46 14.61 2.24
CA THR A 92 4.05 15.75 1.42
C THR A 92 2.76 16.33 1.96
N GLU A 93 2.74 17.63 2.28
CA GLU A 93 1.52 18.30 2.74
C GLU A 93 0.84 19.10 1.62
N ILE A 94 1.56 20.00 0.97
CA ILE A 94 1.03 20.85 -0.10
C ILE A 94 1.81 20.61 -1.37
N GLY A 95 1.23 19.95 -2.34
CA GLY A 95 1.91 19.48 -3.57
C GLY A 95 2.54 20.58 -4.43
N ARG A 96 2.21 21.86 -4.22
CA ARG A 96 2.82 23.01 -4.92
C ARG A 96 3.79 23.81 -4.05
N VAL A 97 3.98 23.44 -2.78
CA VAL A 97 4.87 24.16 -1.85
C VAL A 97 6.07 23.27 -1.51
N ARG A 98 7.21 23.53 -2.15
CA ARG A 98 8.42 22.74 -1.99
C ARG A 98 8.86 22.56 -0.53
N ALA A 99 8.67 23.55 0.31
CA ALA A 99 9.04 23.50 1.73
C ALA A 99 8.27 22.43 2.54
N THR A 100 7.23 21.84 1.98
CA THR A 100 6.42 20.76 2.58
C THR A 100 6.69 19.39 1.93
N HIS A 101 7.77 19.27 1.17
CA HIS A 101 8.13 18.05 0.45
C HIS A 101 9.35 17.39 1.12
N ASP A 102 9.08 16.43 1.99
CA ASP A 102 10.10 15.64 2.71
C ASP A 102 10.38 14.28 2.04
N TYR A 103 9.89 14.10 0.82
CA TYR A 103 10.06 12.86 0.07
C TYR A 103 11.38 12.78 -0.71
N ARG A 104 12.18 13.85 -0.77
CA ARG A 104 13.33 13.90 -1.68
C ARG A 104 14.61 14.41 -0.97
N GLU A 105 15.66 13.59 -1.08
CA GLU A 105 17.01 13.95 -0.65
C GLU A 105 17.90 14.40 -1.83
N THR A 106 18.98 15.12 -1.54
CA THR A 106 19.99 15.51 -2.52
C THR A 106 20.84 14.32 -2.97
N GLY A 107 21.29 14.35 -4.23
CA GLY A 107 22.09 13.27 -4.81
C GLY A 107 21.28 12.30 -5.66
N ALA A 108 22.03 11.44 -6.36
CA ALA A 108 21.42 10.47 -7.29
C ALA A 108 21.30 9.06 -6.70
N LEU A 109 22.12 8.70 -5.73
CA LEU A 109 22.24 7.36 -5.17
C LEU A 109 22.08 7.43 -3.65
N ASN A 110 20.84 7.33 -3.17
CA ASN A 110 20.45 7.53 -1.78
C ASN A 110 19.83 6.28 -1.12
N PRO A 111 20.42 5.08 -1.22
CA PRO A 111 19.78 3.85 -0.73
C PRO A 111 19.59 3.82 0.79
N ASN A 112 20.32 4.64 1.55
CA ASN A 112 20.24 4.76 3.01
C ASN A 112 19.16 5.76 3.48
N VAL A 113 18.56 6.53 2.57
CA VAL A 113 17.45 7.44 2.93
C VAL A 113 16.20 6.62 3.25
N ARG A 114 15.51 6.98 4.34
CA ARG A 114 14.36 6.27 4.87
C ARG A 114 13.16 7.20 4.93
N SER A 115 12.08 6.85 4.22
CA SER A 115 10.83 7.63 4.26
C SER A 115 10.19 7.69 5.64
N LEU A 116 10.38 6.61 6.44
CA LEU A 116 9.79 6.47 7.76
C LEU A 116 10.13 7.63 8.70
N ILE A 117 11.36 8.10 8.67
CA ILE A 117 11.84 9.16 9.59
C ILE A 117 11.22 10.53 9.25
N ALA A 118 10.80 10.71 8.00
CA ALA A 118 10.14 11.94 7.54
C ALA A 118 8.60 11.87 7.65
N TYR A 119 8.05 10.73 8.07
CA TYR A 119 6.61 10.53 8.11
C TYR A 119 5.94 11.37 9.20
N ASN A 120 4.99 12.21 8.80
CA ASN A 120 4.18 13.06 9.66
C ASN A 120 2.81 12.41 9.91
N THR A 121 2.59 11.92 11.13
CA THR A 121 1.31 11.33 11.54
C THR A 121 0.19 12.37 11.65
N ASP A 122 0.52 13.65 11.86
CA ASP A 122 -0.44 14.76 11.99
C ASP A 122 -0.87 15.36 10.64
N SER A 123 -0.46 14.76 9.53
CA SER A 123 -0.85 15.23 8.20
C SER A 123 -2.37 15.24 8.02
N LYS A 124 -2.92 16.41 7.70
CA LYS A 124 -4.36 16.56 7.43
C LYS A 124 -4.83 15.79 6.19
N ILE A 125 -3.91 15.37 5.33
CA ILE A 125 -4.23 14.54 4.16
C ILE A 125 -4.61 13.14 4.61
N ILE A 126 -3.95 12.59 5.62
CA ILE A 126 -4.19 11.24 6.15
C ILE A 126 -5.66 11.07 6.56
N THR A 127 -6.21 12.01 7.33
CA THR A 127 -7.60 11.94 7.78
C THR A 127 -8.61 11.95 6.62
N THR A 128 -8.29 12.69 5.54
CA THR A 128 -9.10 12.69 4.31
C THR A 128 -9.02 11.36 3.57
N VAL A 129 -7.84 10.74 3.52
CA VAL A 129 -7.63 9.45 2.84
C VAL A 129 -8.34 8.32 3.59
N ARG A 130 -8.29 8.31 4.92
CA ARG A 130 -9.00 7.34 5.78
C ARG A 130 -10.50 7.31 5.52
N SER A 131 -11.10 8.48 5.28
CA SER A 131 -12.56 8.58 5.10
C SER A 131 -13.09 7.85 3.85
N ASN A 132 -12.21 7.36 2.97
CA ASN A 132 -12.56 6.55 1.80
C ASN A 132 -12.13 5.06 1.92
N GLY A 133 -11.80 4.60 3.13
CA GLY A 133 -11.47 3.20 3.38
C GLY A 133 -10.00 2.83 3.23
N VAL A 134 -9.11 3.79 2.90
CA VAL A 134 -7.66 3.54 2.83
C VAL A 134 -7.06 3.70 4.23
N MET A 135 -6.57 2.60 4.81
CA MET A 135 -6.05 2.57 6.18
C MET A 135 -4.56 2.24 6.26
N LEU A 136 -3.94 1.83 5.14
CA LEU A 136 -2.52 1.54 5.06
C LEU A 136 -1.91 2.21 3.84
N ALA A 137 -0.64 2.58 3.95
CA ALA A 137 0.13 3.15 2.86
C ALA A 137 1.57 2.59 2.85
N GLN A 138 2.12 2.35 1.65
CA GLN A 138 3.56 2.26 1.49
C GLN A 138 4.08 3.65 1.17
N VAL A 139 4.71 4.27 2.16
CA VAL A 139 5.28 5.61 2.04
C VAL A 139 6.65 5.52 1.36
N THR A 140 6.77 6.16 0.20
CA THR A 140 7.88 5.96 -0.73
C THR A 140 8.62 7.26 -1.01
N PRO A 141 9.95 7.29 -0.84
CA PRO A 141 10.76 8.45 -1.21
C PRO A 141 10.82 8.62 -2.73
N ARG A 142 11.09 9.83 -3.19
CA ARG A 142 11.16 10.21 -4.60
C ARG A 142 12.52 10.81 -4.95
N GLY A 143 12.81 10.85 -6.23
CA GLY A 143 13.98 11.53 -6.79
C GLY A 143 15.25 10.69 -6.82
N GLY A 144 16.25 11.20 -7.55
CA GLY A 144 17.50 10.47 -7.80
C GLY A 144 17.32 9.24 -8.68
N THR A 145 18.39 8.47 -8.86
CA THR A 145 18.36 7.16 -9.50
C THR A 145 17.96 6.07 -8.48
N VAL A 146 18.50 6.16 -7.28
CA VAL A 146 18.05 5.37 -6.12
C VAL A 146 17.47 6.35 -5.11
N SER A 147 16.15 6.31 -4.91
CA SER A 147 15.43 7.30 -4.09
C SER A 147 15.61 7.07 -2.60
N GLY A 148 15.69 5.82 -2.17
CA GLY A 148 15.73 5.41 -0.78
C GLY A 148 14.80 4.24 -0.48
N GLN A 149 14.51 4.05 0.79
CA GLN A 149 13.73 2.94 1.33
C GLN A 149 12.32 3.40 1.68
N SER A 150 11.32 2.63 1.24
CA SER A 150 9.94 2.77 1.65
C SER A 150 9.65 2.07 2.98
N SER A 151 8.51 2.41 3.57
CA SER A 151 7.98 1.75 4.76
C SER A 151 6.46 1.64 4.67
N ILE A 152 5.91 0.61 5.29
CA ILE A 152 4.47 0.37 5.30
C ILE A 152 3.90 0.82 6.64
N ILE A 153 2.90 1.68 6.57
CA ILE A 153 2.38 2.47 7.68
C ILE A 153 0.87 2.21 7.80
N TYR A 154 0.37 2.03 9.02
CA TYR A 154 -1.04 2.26 9.33
C TYR A 154 -1.30 3.77 9.30
N LEU A 155 -2.42 4.18 8.74
CA LEU A 155 -2.79 5.60 8.67
C LEU A 155 -3.44 6.09 9.97
N ASP A 156 -2.94 5.59 11.09
CA ASP A 156 -3.30 5.99 12.45
C ASP A 156 -2.11 5.75 13.38
N GLY A 157 -1.95 6.58 14.42
CA GLY A 157 -0.87 6.48 15.38
C GLY A 157 -0.43 7.87 15.89
N ASN A 158 0.14 7.93 17.09
CA ASN A 158 0.60 9.18 17.68
C ASN A 158 1.96 9.64 17.11
N ASN A 159 2.74 8.69 16.62
CA ASN A 159 4.07 8.92 16.02
C ASN A 159 4.36 7.82 15.00
N TRP A 160 5.48 7.92 14.30
CA TRP A 160 5.85 6.95 13.27
C TRP A 160 6.19 5.56 13.84
N GLU A 161 6.65 5.45 15.09
CA GLU A 161 6.92 4.18 15.77
C GLU A 161 5.62 3.40 16.02
N ASP A 162 4.54 4.10 16.39
CA ASP A 162 3.23 3.49 16.61
C ASP A 162 2.57 3.09 15.29
N ALA A 163 2.74 3.92 14.26
CA ALA A 163 2.09 3.75 12.96
C ALA A 163 2.75 2.68 12.08
N VAL A 164 4.04 2.35 12.29
CA VAL A 164 4.75 1.47 11.38
C VAL A 164 4.29 0.01 11.48
N LEU A 165 3.92 -0.57 10.32
CA LEU A 165 3.69 -2.01 10.18
C LEU A 165 4.97 -2.74 9.77
N ARG A 166 5.69 -2.19 8.79
CA ARG A 166 6.95 -2.75 8.29
C ARG A 166 7.90 -1.63 7.89
N ALA A 167 8.99 -1.47 8.64
CA ALA A 167 10.03 -0.50 8.33
C ALA A 167 10.91 -0.99 7.18
N ASP A 168 11.34 -0.05 6.32
CA ASP A 168 12.38 -0.25 5.30
C ASP A 168 12.13 -1.49 4.42
N ASP A 169 10.88 -1.66 3.94
CA ASP A 169 10.40 -2.85 3.24
C ASP A 169 11.08 -3.09 1.91
N GLY A 170 11.59 -2.03 1.27
CA GLY A 170 12.28 -2.14 0.00
C GLY A 170 12.97 -0.87 -0.47
N LEU A 171 13.74 -1.03 -1.53
CA LEU A 171 14.54 0.03 -2.16
C LEU A 171 13.91 0.44 -3.49
N HIS A 172 13.80 1.73 -3.74
CA HIS A 172 13.23 2.29 -4.96
C HIS A 172 14.31 2.72 -5.95
N LEU A 173 14.32 2.09 -7.12
CA LEU A 173 15.22 2.34 -8.26
C LEU A 173 14.42 2.96 -9.41
N ASN A 174 14.72 4.20 -9.77
CA ASN A 174 14.20 4.83 -10.98
C ASN A 174 15.07 4.41 -12.17
N TRP A 175 14.58 3.45 -12.93
CA TRP A 175 15.29 3.01 -14.15
C TRP A 175 15.24 4.14 -15.20
N PRO A 176 16.36 4.46 -15.86
CA PRO A 176 16.35 5.50 -16.89
C PRO A 176 15.42 5.10 -18.05
N SER A 177 14.60 6.02 -18.52
CA SER A 177 13.79 5.78 -19.71
C SER A 177 14.67 5.77 -20.96
N SER A 178 14.43 4.79 -21.85
CA SER A 178 15.11 4.70 -23.15
C SER A 178 14.65 5.76 -24.14
N TYR A 179 13.52 6.41 -23.88
CA TYR A 179 12.95 7.51 -24.66
C TYR A 179 12.61 8.69 -23.76
N HIS A 180 12.68 9.88 -24.29
CA HIS A 180 12.18 11.11 -23.67
C HIS A 180 10.95 11.55 -24.45
N SER A 181 9.82 11.67 -23.77
CA SER A 181 8.68 12.41 -24.29
C SER A 181 8.90 13.89 -24.08
N SER A 182 8.67 14.70 -25.09
CA SER A 182 8.75 16.18 -25.02
C SER A 182 7.39 16.78 -24.63
N ASP A 183 6.60 16.09 -23.85
CA ASP A 183 5.27 16.53 -23.45
C ASP A 183 5.32 17.82 -22.62
N TRP A 184 4.85 18.89 -23.22
CA TRP A 184 4.56 20.15 -22.58
C TRP A 184 3.07 20.46 -22.74
N TRP A 185 2.32 20.45 -21.62
CA TRP A 185 0.90 20.84 -21.60
C TRP A 185 -0.02 20.07 -22.58
N GLY A 186 0.04 18.75 -22.59
CA GLY A 186 -0.89 17.90 -23.35
C GLY A 186 -0.67 17.93 -24.86
N LYS A 187 0.48 18.40 -25.34
CA LYS A 187 0.92 18.16 -26.70
C LYS A 187 1.81 16.93 -26.69
N SER A 188 1.35 15.87 -27.33
CA SER A 188 2.18 14.71 -27.63
C SER A 188 3.36 15.18 -28.47
N GLY A 189 4.56 15.20 -27.89
CA GLY A 189 5.78 15.50 -28.58
C GLY A 189 6.41 14.27 -29.19
N ASP A 190 7.28 14.44 -30.17
CA ASP A 190 8.05 13.35 -30.73
C ASP A 190 8.88 12.65 -29.64
N SER A 191 8.71 11.37 -29.51
CA SER A 191 9.52 10.55 -28.61
C SER A 191 10.96 10.48 -29.13
N LYS A 192 11.92 11.04 -28.39
CA LYS A 192 13.34 11.03 -28.74
C LYS A 192 14.12 9.99 -27.96
N LYS A 193 15.00 9.29 -28.63
CA LYS A 193 15.90 8.31 -28.00
C LYS A 193 16.78 9.02 -26.96
N ASN A 194 16.91 8.43 -25.78
CA ASN A 194 17.77 8.94 -24.72
C ASN A 194 19.24 8.53 -24.96
N GLU A 195 20.05 9.44 -25.44
CA GLU A 195 21.47 9.20 -25.72
C GLU A 195 22.27 8.81 -24.47
N LYS A 196 21.86 9.28 -23.29
CA LYS A 196 22.53 8.98 -22.00
C LYS A 196 22.07 7.67 -21.38
N TYR A 197 21.15 6.94 -22.01
CA TYR A 197 20.53 5.73 -21.49
C TYR A 197 21.57 4.68 -21.08
N ASN A 198 22.44 4.28 -22.01
CA ASN A 198 23.44 3.23 -21.75
C ASN A 198 24.41 3.64 -20.63
N LYS A 199 24.90 4.87 -20.65
CA LYS A 199 25.79 5.38 -19.58
C LYS A 199 25.11 5.26 -18.20
N ARG A 200 23.86 5.69 -18.10
CA ARG A 200 23.10 5.63 -16.82
C ARG A 200 22.82 4.20 -16.36
N THR A 201 22.48 3.31 -17.28
CA THR A 201 22.26 1.89 -16.93
C THR A 201 23.56 1.20 -16.49
N ASP A 202 24.72 1.55 -17.07
CA ASP A 202 26.02 1.03 -16.64
C ASP A 202 26.44 1.58 -15.26
N GLU A 203 26.14 2.83 -14.97
CA GLU A 203 26.35 3.43 -13.63
C GLU A 203 25.53 2.69 -12.56
N ILE A 204 24.26 2.41 -12.83
CA ILE A 204 23.37 1.62 -11.95
C ILE A 204 23.96 0.23 -11.74
N LYS A 205 24.28 -0.49 -12.82
CA LYS A 205 24.85 -1.83 -12.75
C LYS A 205 26.14 -1.85 -11.91
N THR A 206 27.04 -0.90 -12.13
CA THR A 206 28.28 -0.76 -11.36
C THR A 206 28.00 -0.56 -9.87
N PHE A 207 27.03 0.30 -9.53
CA PHE A 207 26.64 0.58 -8.14
C PHE A 207 26.08 -0.67 -7.45
N PHE A 208 25.14 -1.37 -8.09
CA PHE A 208 24.55 -2.59 -7.53
C PHE A 208 25.54 -3.74 -7.46
N THR A 209 26.50 -3.87 -8.41
CA THR A 209 27.59 -4.86 -8.34
C THR A 209 28.48 -4.61 -7.11
N LYS A 210 28.78 -3.33 -6.80
CA LYS A 210 29.51 -2.99 -5.56
C LYS A 210 28.72 -3.36 -4.31
N ALA A 211 27.40 -3.15 -4.32
CA ALA A 211 26.53 -3.53 -3.20
C ALA A 211 26.49 -5.05 -3.00
N GLU A 212 26.42 -5.83 -4.07
CA GLU A 212 26.47 -7.29 -4.01
C GLU A 212 27.81 -7.78 -3.44
N ALA A 213 28.94 -7.22 -3.87
CA ALA A 213 30.26 -7.54 -3.34
C ALA A 213 30.36 -7.16 -1.85
N TYR A 214 29.84 -6.00 -1.48
CA TYR A 214 29.77 -5.56 -0.09
C TYR A 214 28.95 -6.53 0.79
N ALA A 215 27.81 -6.97 0.30
CA ALA A 215 26.96 -7.92 1.04
C ALA A 215 27.66 -9.25 1.36
N LYS A 216 28.63 -9.68 0.50
CA LYS A 216 29.38 -10.93 0.66
C LYS A 216 30.56 -10.81 1.63
N SER A 217 31.24 -9.65 1.71
CA SER A 217 32.52 -9.52 2.40
C SER A 217 32.86 -8.09 2.81
N ALA A 218 32.01 -7.44 3.62
CA ALA A 218 32.27 -6.09 4.09
C ALA A 218 33.21 -6.06 5.29
N ASN A 219 34.34 -5.32 5.19
CA ASN A 219 35.25 -5.07 6.30
C ASN A 219 35.11 -3.65 6.88
N ILE A 220 34.52 -2.72 6.11
CA ILE A 220 34.32 -1.32 6.51
C ILE A 220 32.86 -0.98 6.32
N MET A 221 32.25 -0.31 7.31
CA MET A 221 30.84 0.08 7.24
C MET A 221 30.65 1.23 6.23
N ASP A 222 29.82 1.01 5.21
CA ASP A 222 29.25 2.02 4.31
C ASP A 222 27.73 1.96 4.44
N LEU A 223 27.10 3.01 4.99
CA LEU A 223 25.66 3.05 5.26
C LEU A 223 24.82 2.87 3.99
N ARG A 224 25.29 3.32 2.83
CA ARG A 224 24.59 3.14 1.55
C ARG A 224 24.60 1.67 1.15
N MET A 225 25.75 1.00 1.25
CA MET A 225 25.87 -0.41 0.90
C MET A 225 25.16 -1.30 1.95
N GLU A 226 25.25 -0.93 3.22
CA GLU A 226 24.56 -1.63 4.33
C GLU A 226 23.06 -1.67 4.10
N SER A 227 22.46 -0.54 3.68
CA SER A 227 21.02 -0.45 3.43
C SER A 227 20.53 -1.35 2.28
N MET A 228 21.45 -1.78 1.40
CA MET A 228 21.15 -2.63 0.24
C MET A 228 21.29 -4.14 0.52
N LYS A 229 21.88 -4.57 1.63
CA LYS A 229 22.10 -6.00 1.95
C LYS A 229 20.83 -6.84 1.85
N GLY A 230 19.72 -6.29 2.36
CA GLY A 230 18.41 -6.96 2.34
C GLY A 230 17.87 -7.32 0.96
N LEU A 231 18.42 -6.76 -0.12
CA LEU A 231 18.07 -7.14 -1.49
C LEU A 231 18.62 -8.52 -1.87
N PHE A 232 19.77 -8.89 -1.32
CA PHE A 232 20.50 -10.13 -1.65
C PHE A 232 20.11 -11.30 -0.74
N ASP A 233 19.68 -11.03 0.49
CA ASP A 233 19.18 -12.04 1.43
C ASP A 233 17.66 -12.27 1.35
N GLY A 234 16.92 -11.37 0.67
CA GLY A 234 15.48 -11.46 0.46
C GLY A 234 14.62 -10.79 1.55
N ASN A 235 15.24 -10.04 2.47
CA ASN A 235 14.51 -9.28 3.48
C ASN A 235 13.89 -8.00 2.93
N LYS A 236 14.47 -7.45 1.83
CA LYS A 236 13.98 -6.25 1.13
C LYS A 236 13.59 -6.55 -0.31
N THR A 237 12.63 -5.80 -0.80
CA THR A 237 12.20 -5.82 -2.21
C THR A 237 12.90 -4.72 -3.01
N LEU A 238 13.31 -5.00 -4.23
CA LEU A 238 13.73 -3.98 -5.19
C LEU A 238 12.50 -3.55 -6.00
N TYR A 239 12.04 -2.33 -5.77
CA TYR A 239 10.98 -1.67 -6.55
C TYR A 239 11.63 -0.90 -7.71
N ILE A 240 11.39 -1.35 -8.94
CA ILE A 240 11.98 -0.75 -10.14
C ILE A 240 10.91 0.04 -10.87
N HIS A 241 11.05 1.36 -10.91
CA HIS A 241 10.17 2.25 -11.66
C HIS A 241 10.55 2.22 -13.14
N ALA A 242 9.68 1.64 -13.97
CA ALA A 242 9.89 1.50 -15.42
C ALA A 242 8.56 1.25 -16.13
N ASP A 243 8.32 1.94 -17.26
CA ASP A 243 7.08 1.86 -18.02
C ASP A 243 7.26 1.11 -19.36
N TYR A 244 8.37 1.31 -20.06
CA TYR A 244 8.61 0.70 -21.35
C TYR A 244 9.10 -0.75 -21.25
N ALA A 245 8.58 -1.63 -22.09
CA ALA A 245 8.93 -3.06 -22.15
C ALA A 245 10.44 -3.31 -22.26
N LYS A 246 11.14 -2.51 -23.08
CA LYS A 246 12.60 -2.58 -23.24
C LYS A 246 13.33 -2.27 -21.93
N ASP A 247 12.86 -1.28 -21.19
CA ASP A 247 13.49 -0.81 -19.96
C ASP A 247 13.25 -1.80 -18.83
N MET A 248 12.01 -2.30 -18.71
CA MET A 248 11.66 -3.38 -17.79
C MET A 248 12.51 -4.65 -18.03
N ARG A 249 12.67 -5.11 -19.30
CA ARG A 249 13.51 -6.27 -19.63
C ARG A 249 14.94 -6.09 -19.12
N LYS A 250 15.58 -4.96 -19.44
CA LYS A 250 16.96 -4.69 -19.03
C LYS A 250 17.12 -4.59 -17.52
N ALA A 251 16.15 -3.98 -16.83
CA ALA A 251 16.16 -3.85 -15.39
C ALA A 251 16.01 -5.22 -14.70
N ILE A 252 15.06 -6.05 -15.16
CA ILE A 252 14.85 -7.41 -14.65
C ILE A 252 16.09 -8.29 -14.92
N GLU A 253 16.68 -8.22 -16.11
CA GLU A 253 17.92 -8.95 -16.43
C GLU A 253 19.08 -8.56 -15.50
N MET A 254 19.26 -7.26 -15.25
CA MET A 254 20.27 -6.77 -14.31
C MET A 254 20.03 -7.31 -12.91
N ALA A 255 18.81 -7.17 -12.38
CA ALA A 255 18.47 -7.61 -11.04
C ALA A 255 18.65 -9.12 -10.85
N ASN A 256 18.27 -9.93 -11.84
CA ASN A 256 18.48 -11.38 -11.82
C ASN A 256 19.98 -11.76 -11.87
N LYS A 257 20.79 -11.10 -12.70
CA LYS A 257 22.25 -11.33 -12.77
C LYS A 257 22.96 -11.00 -11.47
N LEU A 258 22.42 -10.08 -10.69
CA LEU A 258 22.93 -9.68 -9.37
C LEU A 258 22.26 -10.45 -8.21
N HIS A 259 21.53 -11.51 -8.51
CA HIS A 259 20.90 -12.40 -7.53
C HIS A 259 19.95 -11.70 -6.56
N ILE A 260 19.32 -10.60 -6.97
CA ILE A 260 18.30 -9.90 -6.17
C ILE A 260 17.08 -10.81 -6.03
N LYS A 261 16.64 -11.03 -4.79
CA LYS A 261 15.67 -12.08 -4.47
C LYS A 261 14.22 -11.70 -4.76
N LYS A 262 13.85 -10.43 -4.55
CA LYS A 262 12.49 -9.95 -4.74
C LYS A 262 12.52 -8.70 -5.60
N ILE A 263 11.77 -8.75 -6.71
CA ILE A 263 11.69 -7.67 -7.70
C ILE A 263 10.23 -7.35 -7.93
N VAL A 264 9.88 -6.08 -7.90
CA VAL A 264 8.56 -5.55 -8.25
C VAL A 264 8.77 -4.42 -9.27
N ILE A 265 8.01 -4.43 -10.36
CA ILE A 265 8.00 -3.32 -11.31
C ILE A 265 6.91 -2.34 -10.90
N VAL A 266 7.25 -1.06 -10.88
CA VAL A 266 6.34 0.06 -10.60
C VAL A 266 6.14 0.87 -11.87
N GLY A 267 4.90 1.20 -12.19
CA GLY A 267 4.53 1.83 -13.46
C GLY A 267 3.99 0.81 -14.45
N ALA A 268 4.88 0.10 -15.13
CA ALA A 268 4.58 -1.09 -15.93
C ALA A 268 3.57 -0.87 -17.08
N GLU A 269 3.59 0.30 -17.74
CA GLU A 269 2.60 0.63 -18.76
C GLU A 269 2.61 -0.35 -19.94
N GLU A 270 3.80 -0.75 -20.40
CA GLU A 270 3.95 -1.73 -21.48
C GLU A 270 4.09 -3.18 -20.96
N ALA A 271 3.64 -3.52 -19.75
CA ALA A 271 3.80 -4.86 -19.16
C ALA A 271 3.21 -5.98 -20.04
N LEU A 272 2.12 -5.72 -20.73
CA LEU A 272 1.47 -6.69 -21.61
C LEU A 272 2.37 -7.15 -22.77
N LYS A 273 3.40 -6.37 -23.14
CA LYS A 273 4.39 -6.74 -24.18
C LYS A 273 5.46 -7.73 -23.69
N ILE A 274 5.49 -8.01 -22.37
CA ILE A 274 6.53 -8.85 -21.74
C ILE A 274 5.96 -9.88 -20.75
N VAL A 275 4.71 -10.28 -20.91
CA VAL A 275 3.99 -11.21 -20.02
C VAL A 275 4.78 -12.48 -19.74
N ASP A 276 5.36 -13.09 -20.78
CA ASP A 276 6.13 -14.34 -20.64
C ASP A 276 7.33 -14.18 -19.70
N LEU A 277 8.06 -13.06 -19.82
CA LEU A 277 9.18 -12.76 -18.93
C LEU A 277 8.71 -12.53 -17.49
N LEU A 278 7.60 -11.79 -17.31
CA LEU A 278 7.05 -11.52 -15.99
C LEU A 278 6.64 -12.82 -15.28
N LYS A 279 6.02 -13.76 -16.01
CA LYS A 279 5.66 -15.08 -15.51
C LYS A 279 6.90 -15.92 -15.18
N GLU A 280 7.82 -16.06 -16.14
CA GLU A 280 9.05 -16.84 -15.98
C GLU A 280 9.83 -16.42 -14.73
N LYS A 281 9.90 -15.12 -14.46
CA LYS A 281 10.67 -14.55 -13.35
C LYS A 281 9.83 -14.26 -12.11
N ASN A 282 8.53 -14.61 -12.11
CA ASN A 282 7.59 -14.34 -11.03
C ASN A 282 7.61 -12.87 -10.57
N ILE A 283 7.54 -11.93 -11.52
CA ILE A 283 7.59 -10.49 -11.28
C ILE A 283 6.17 -9.95 -11.07
N SER A 284 5.97 -9.31 -9.92
CA SER A 284 4.72 -8.62 -9.61
C SER A 284 4.77 -7.14 -10.01
N LEU A 285 3.60 -6.54 -10.18
CA LEU A 285 3.46 -5.18 -10.69
C LEU A 285 2.70 -4.28 -9.70
N ILE A 286 3.18 -3.04 -9.55
CA ILE A 286 2.42 -1.92 -9.00
C ILE A 286 2.07 -1.01 -10.18
N LEU A 287 0.80 -1.00 -10.58
CA LEU A 287 0.37 -0.28 -11.77
C LEU A 287 0.24 1.22 -11.49
N ASN A 288 0.53 2.04 -12.49
CA ASN A 288 0.27 3.46 -12.48
C ASN A 288 -1.23 3.76 -12.29
N ARG A 289 -1.53 5.01 -11.95
CA ARG A 289 -2.89 5.51 -11.83
C ARG A 289 -3.72 5.16 -13.07
N VAL A 290 -4.89 4.56 -12.86
CA VAL A 290 -5.81 4.16 -13.94
C VAL A 290 -6.29 5.38 -14.74
N HIS A 291 -6.65 6.48 -14.04
CA HIS A 291 -7.12 7.72 -14.68
C HIS A 291 -5.96 8.53 -15.26
N ARG A 292 -5.45 8.09 -16.39
CA ARG A 292 -4.41 8.75 -17.19
C ARG A 292 -4.70 8.58 -18.70
N LEU A 293 -4.01 9.32 -19.52
CA LEU A 293 -3.99 9.08 -20.97
C LEU A 293 -3.00 7.95 -21.27
N PRO A 294 -3.19 7.21 -22.37
CA PRO A 294 -2.19 6.27 -22.86
C PRO A 294 -0.93 7.02 -23.30
N ASP A 295 0.23 6.37 -23.17
CA ASP A 295 1.53 6.97 -23.49
C ASP A 295 1.79 7.14 -24.99
N SER A 296 1.19 6.29 -25.82
CA SER A 296 1.35 6.35 -27.28
C SER A 296 0.09 6.86 -27.94
N GLN A 297 0.24 7.68 -28.98
CA GLN A 297 -0.88 8.12 -29.81
C GLN A 297 -1.58 6.97 -30.55
N ASP A 298 -0.86 5.88 -30.79
CA ASP A 298 -1.36 4.68 -31.45
C ASP A 298 -2.05 3.71 -30.50
N SER A 299 -1.97 3.94 -29.18
CA SER A 299 -2.64 3.12 -28.18
C SER A 299 -4.15 3.42 -28.12
N PRO A 300 -4.98 2.40 -27.85
CA PRO A 300 -6.40 2.63 -27.54
C PRO A 300 -6.56 3.59 -26.37
N ILE A 301 -7.53 4.51 -26.48
CA ILE A 301 -7.75 5.52 -25.43
C ILE A 301 -8.11 4.91 -24.07
N ASP A 302 -8.69 3.72 -24.07
CA ASP A 302 -9.09 2.96 -22.89
C ASP A 302 -8.03 1.96 -22.40
N GLU A 303 -6.83 1.95 -23.00
CA GLU A 303 -5.76 1.03 -22.62
C GLU A 303 -5.44 1.07 -21.11
N PRO A 304 -5.30 2.23 -20.45
CA PRO A 304 -5.04 2.28 -19.00
C PRO A 304 -6.17 1.68 -18.16
N PHE A 305 -7.42 1.73 -18.63
CA PHE A 305 -8.58 1.20 -17.91
C PHE A 305 -8.73 -0.32 -18.06
N THR A 306 -8.31 -0.87 -19.22
CA THR A 306 -8.42 -2.30 -19.54
C THR A 306 -7.17 -3.11 -19.13
N GLN A 307 -6.06 -2.46 -18.79
CA GLN A 307 -4.78 -3.10 -18.46
C GLN A 307 -4.91 -4.10 -17.31
N ALA A 308 -5.62 -3.72 -16.22
CA ALA A 308 -5.80 -4.58 -15.05
C ALA A 308 -6.51 -5.90 -15.41
N LYS A 309 -7.57 -5.85 -16.21
CA LYS A 309 -8.28 -7.04 -16.72
C LYS A 309 -7.34 -7.95 -17.52
N LYS A 310 -6.61 -7.40 -18.47
CA LYS A 310 -5.68 -8.16 -19.35
C LYS A 310 -4.55 -8.82 -18.55
N LEU A 311 -4.04 -8.14 -17.51
CA LEU A 311 -3.02 -8.71 -16.64
C LEU A 311 -3.59 -9.83 -15.75
N LYS A 312 -4.84 -9.70 -15.27
CA LYS A 312 -5.54 -10.78 -14.56
C LYS A 312 -5.74 -12.00 -15.46
N GLU A 313 -6.21 -11.81 -16.69
CA GLU A 313 -6.37 -12.87 -17.70
C GLU A 313 -5.02 -13.54 -18.03
N ALA A 314 -3.94 -12.78 -17.97
CA ALA A 314 -2.58 -13.28 -18.14
C ALA A 314 -1.99 -13.89 -16.84
N ASP A 315 -2.75 -14.02 -15.74
CA ASP A 315 -2.29 -14.57 -14.46
C ASP A 315 -1.01 -13.87 -13.92
N ILE A 316 -0.95 -12.56 -14.05
CA ILE A 316 0.12 -11.71 -13.47
C ILE A 316 -0.40 -11.11 -12.16
N LEU A 317 0.37 -11.26 -11.08
CA LEU A 317 0.08 -10.59 -9.82
C LEU A 317 0.34 -9.09 -9.93
N PHE A 318 -0.70 -8.28 -9.72
CA PHE A 318 -0.61 -6.83 -9.74
C PHE A 318 -1.45 -6.20 -8.62
N CYS A 319 -1.13 -4.95 -8.31
CA CYS A 319 -1.97 -4.05 -7.52
C CYS A 319 -2.08 -2.68 -8.17
N LEU A 320 -3.06 -1.89 -7.73
CA LEU A 320 -3.28 -0.54 -8.23
C LEU A 320 -2.59 0.47 -7.31
N SER A 321 -2.04 1.54 -7.88
CA SER A 321 -1.53 2.70 -7.15
C SER A 321 -2.22 4.00 -7.60
N TYR A 322 -1.89 5.08 -6.92
CA TYR A 322 -2.33 6.42 -7.31
C TYR A 322 -1.11 7.35 -7.42
N GLU A 323 -0.14 6.96 -8.23
CA GLU A 323 1.07 7.74 -8.48
C GLU A 323 0.82 8.91 -9.43
N GLY A 324 1.66 9.94 -9.34
CA GLY A 324 1.70 11.11 -10.22
C GLY A 324 1.30 12.40 -9.53
N ASN A 325 0.80 13.38 -10.30
CA ASN A 325 0.43 14.68 -9.77
C ASN A 325 -0.56 14.57 -8.59
N MET A 326 -0.24 15.28 -7.49
CA MET A 326 -1.06 15.29 -6.27
C MET A 326 -1.28 13.88 -5.67
N GLU A 327 -0.32 12.98 -5.80
CA GLU A 327 -0.45 11.57 -5.40
C GLU A 327 -0.82 11.38 -3.92
N ALA A 328 -0.26 12.18 -3.01
CA ALA A 328 -0.60 12.09 -1.59
C ALA A 328 -2.10 12.36 -1.35
N MET A 329 -2.63 13.47 -1.87
CA MET A 329 -4.05 13.80 -1.77
C MET A 329 -4.91 12.86 -2.61
N GLY A 330 -4.41 12.43 -3.77
CA GLY A 330 -5.09 11.54 -4.70
C GLY A 330 -5.26 10.11 -4.19
N ALA A 331 -4.48 9.68 -3.21
CA ALA A 331 -4.57 8.35 -2.58
C ALA A 331 -6.01 8.01 -2.12
N ARG A 332 -6.81 9.01 -1.72
CA ARG A 332 -8.24 8.86 -1.41
C ARG A 332 -9.09 8.30 -2.56
N ASN A 333 -8.62 8.42 -3.81
CA ASN A 333 -9.33 7.97 -5.00
C ASN A 333 -8.94 6.55 -5.43
N LEU A 334 -8.09 5.87 -4.67
CA LEU A 334 -7.68 4.50 -4.96
C LEU A 334 -8.88 3.55 -5.16
N PRO A 335 -9.93 3.54 -4.29
CA PRO A 335 -11.10 2.69 -4.50
C PRO A 335 -11.84 3.01 -5.79
N PHE A 336 -11.90 4.28 -6.20
CA PHE A 336 -12.60 4.68 -7.43
C PHE A 336 -11.79 4.32 -8.68
N SER A 337 -10.46 4.24 -8.58
CA SER A 337 -9.63 3.65 -9.63
C SER A 337 -9.93 2.16 -9.80
N ALA A 338 -10.10 1.42 -8.71
CA ALA A 338 -10.52 0.03 -8.75
C ALA A 338 -11.93 -0.12 -9.35
N GLY A 339 -12.89 0.73 -8.96
CA GLY A 339 -14.23 0.77 -9.55
C GLY A 339 -14.21 1.03 -11.06
N THR A 340 -13.30 1.87 -11.54
CA THR A 340 -13.13 2.10 -13.00
C THR A 340 -12.66 0.81 -13.69
N THR A 341 -11.73 0.03 -13.12
CA THR A 341 -11.31 -1.24 -13.74
C THR A 341 -12.46 -2.25 -13.82
N VAL A 342 -13.41 -2.22 -12.86
CA VAL A 342 -14.64 -3.03 -12.92
C VAL A 342 -15.51 -2.61 -14.12
N ALA A 343 -15.70 -1.29 -14.32
CA ALA A 343 -16.46 -0.79 -15.46
C ALA A 343 -15.84 -1.20 -16.81
N TYR A 344 -14.53 -1.49 -16.84
CA TYR A 344 -13.83 -1.97 -18.03
C TYR A 344 -13.56 -3.49 -18.00
N GLY A 345 -14.31 -4.22 -17.17
CA GLY A 345 -14.48 -5.67 -17.25
C GLY A 345 -13.58 -6.51 -16.36
N LEU A 346 -12.88 -5.93 -15.36
CA LEU A 346 -12.29 -6.69 -14.27
C LEU A 346 -13.42 -7.13 -13.33
N ASP A 347 -13.33 -8.35 -12.78
CA ASP A 347 -14.29 -8.80 -11.76
C ASP A 347 -14.23 -7.90 -10.52
N TYR A 348 -15.38 -7.71 -9.85
CA TYR A 348 -15.51 -6.82 -8.70
C TYR A 348 -14.62 -7.24 -7.53
N GLU A 349 -14.60 -8.55 -7.19
CA GLU A 349 -13.77 -9.07 -6.09
C GLU A 349 -12.28 -9.05 -6.45
N ASP A 350 -11.93 -9.20 -7.73
CA ASP A 350 -10.57 -9.02 -8.21
C ASP A 350 -10.10 -7.56 -8.11
N ALA A 351 -11.00 -6.61 -8.37
CA ALA A 351 -10.70 -5.19 -8.20
C ALA A 351 -10.47 -4.81 -6.72
N ILE A 352 -11.27 -5.38 -5.81
CA ILE A 352 -11.03 -5.27 -4.35
C ILE A 352 -9.69 -5.90 -4.00
N SER A 353 -9.40 -7.11 -4.49
CA SER A 353 -8.13 -7.80 -4.23
C SER A 353 -6.93 -6.98 -4.68
N ALA A 354 -7.06 -6.25 -5.81
CA ALA A 354 -5.99 -5.42 -6.36
C ALA A 354 -5.62 -4.21 -5.48
N ILE A 355 -6.47 -3.80 -4.54
CA ILE A 355 -6.21 -2.71 -3.58
C ILE A 355 -6.16 -3.19 -2.12
N THR A 356 -6.18 -4.52 -1.91
CA THR A 356 -6.17 -5.18 -0.59
C THR A 356 -5.16 -6.32 -0.55
N LEU A 357 -5.58 -7.58 -0.75
CA LEU A 357 -4.72 -8.76 -0.60
C LEU A 357 -3.57 -8.82 -1.63
N ASN A 358 -3.80 -8.44 -2.88
CA ASN A 358 -2.73 -8.43 -3.87
C ASN A 358 -1.67 -7.39 -3.51
N THR A 359 -2.10 -6.20 -3.07
CA THR A 359 -1.17 -5.19 -2.54
C THR A 359 -0.40 -5.74 -1.34
N ALA A 360 -1.10 -6.38 -0.39
CA ALA A 360 -0.45 -6.98 0.78
C ALA A 360 0.59 -8.06 0.40
N LYS A 361 0.28 -8.93 -0.59
CA LYS A 361 1.22 -9.93 -1.12
C LYS A 361 2.46 -9.29 -1.74
N ILE A 362 2.28 -8.27 -2.57
CA ILE A 362 3.38 -7.55 -3.25
C ILE A 362 4.28 -6.86 -2.22
N LEU A 363 3.69 -6.32 -1.15
CA LEU A 363 4.41 -5.67 -0.06
C LEU A 363 4.94 -6.65 1.01
N GLY A 364 4.56 -7.93 0.95
CA GLY A 364 4.99 -8.98 1.89
C GLY A 364 4.41 -8.84 3.30
N ILE A 365 3.16 -8.37 3.40
CA ILE A 365 2.39 -8.19 4.65
C ILE A 365 1.09 -9.00 4.67
N GLU A 366 0.88 -9.87 3.71
CA GLU A 366 -0.35 -10.65 3.50
C GLU A 366 -0.73 -11.59 4.66
N LYS A 367 0.25 -11.91 5.51
CA LYS A 367 0.01 -12.73 6.72
C LYS A 367 -0.68 -11.95 7.82
N GLN A 368 -0.59 -10.62 7.79
CA GLN A 368 -1.12 -9.74 8.83
C GLN A 368 -2.40 -9.04 8.39
N VAL A 369 -2.44 -8.53 7.14
CA VAL A 369 -3.52 -7.69 6.62
C VAL A 369 -3.87 -8.01 5.16
N GLY A 370 -4.81 -7.28 4.58
CA GLY A 370 -5.17 -7.34 3.16
C GLY A 370 -6.39 -8.23 2.87
N SER A 371 -6.86 -8.99 3.83
CA SER A 371 -8.11 -9.76 3.69
C SER A 371 -8.74 -10.00 5.06
N ILE A 372 -10.06 -10.22 5.04
CA ILE A 372 -10.84 -10.63 6.21
C ILE A 372 -10.74 -12.13 6.32
N GLU A 373 -9.76 -12.62 7.09
CA GLU A 373 -9.50 -14.02 7.31
C GLU A 373 -9.11 -14.28 8.76
N PHE A 374 -9.48 -15.46 9.28
CA PHE A 374 -9.16 -15.86 10.64
C PHE A 374 -7.67 -15.65 10.97
N GLY A 375 -7.40 -15.05 12.13
CA GLY A 375 -6.06 -14.82 12.67
C GLY A 375 -5.33 -13.59 12.12
N LYS A 376 -5.83 -12.94 11.07
CA LYS A 376 -5.29 -11.65 10.59
C LYS A 376 -5.74 -10.49 11.47
N ASP A 377 -5.01 -9.40 11.42
CA ASP A 377 -5.35 -8.17 12.14
C ASP A 377 -6.70 -7.64 11.66
N ALA A 378 -7.61 -7.34 12.58
CA ALA A 378 -8.93 -6.84 12.28
C ALA A 378 -8.86 -5.37 11.82
N THR A 379 -8.35 -5.18 10.61
CA THR A 379 -8.18 -3.88 9.95
C THR A 379 -9.14 -3.84 8.77
N PHE A 380 -10.28 -3.17 8.98
CA PHE A 380 -11.42 -3.19 8.07
C PHE A 380 -12.29 -1.96 8.25
N PHE A 381 -13.27 -1.77 7.36
CA PHE A 381 -14.26 -0.71 7.50
C PHE A 381 -15.67 -1.17 7.11
N ILE A 382 -16.66 -0.41 7.58
CA ILE A 382 -18.08 -0.60 7.32
C ILE A 382 -18.57 0.58 6.48
N SER A 383 -19.24 0.27 5.37
CA SER A 383 -19.84 1.25 4.47
C SER A 383 -21.33 0.99 4.29
N SER A 384 -22.14 2.05 4.22
CA SER A 384 -23.56 1.93 3.86
C SER A 384 -23.80 1.81 2.35
N GLY A 385 -22.76 2.03 1.53
CA GLY A 385 -22.84 1.92 0.08
C GLY A 385 -21.63 1.17 -0.49
N ASP A 386 -21.59 1.13 -1.83
CA ASP A 386 -20.48 0.54 -2.57
C ASP A 386 -19.21 1.38 -2.41
N ALA A 387 -18.16 0.79 -1.83
CA ALA A 387 -16.91 1.48 -1.58
C ALA A 387 -16.12 1.81 -2.86
N LEU A 388 -16.36 1.12 -3.97
CA LEU A 388 -15.70 1.38 -5.25
C LEU A 388 -16.42 2.43 -6.13
N ASP A 389 -17.66 2.79 -5.79
CA ASP A 389 -18.41 3.85 -6.48
C ASP A 389 -18.33 5.17 -5.69
N MET A 390 -17.75 6.21 -6.29
CA MET A 390 -17.57 7.52 -5.65
C MET A 390 -18.89 8.21 -5.24
N ARG A 391 -20.03 7.80 -5.80
CA ARG A 391 -21.35 8.36 -5.48
C ARG A 391 -21.96 7.73 -4.24
N THR A 392 -21.56 6.50 -3.91
CA THR A 392 -22.14 5.69 -2.83
C THR A 392 -21.14 5.29 -1.77
N ASN A 393 -19.85 5.51 -1.97
CA ASN A 393 -18.84 5.31 -0.95
C ASN A 393 -19.17 6.18 0.28
N ASN A 394 -19.57 5.53 1.35
CA ASN A 394 -19.90 6.17 2.62
C ASN A 394 -19.39 5.32 3.77
N VAL A 395 -18.11 5.51 4.10
CA VAL A 395 -17.47 4.81 5.23
C VAL A 395 -18.00 5.39 6.53
N GLU A 396 -18.72 4.57 7.30
CA GLU A 396 -19.34 4.98 8.56
C GLU A 396 -18.47 4.65 9.75
N GLN A 397 -17.76 3.53 9.72
CA GLN A 397 -16.88 3.06 10.80
C GLN A 397 -15.65 2.40 10.17
N ALA A 398 -14.52 2.57 10.83
CA ALA A 398 -13.29 1.90 10.43
C ALA A 398 -12.47 1.48 11.65
N TYR A 399 -11.72 0.41 11.48
CA TYR A 399 -10.97 -0.22 12.55
C TYR A 399 -9.56 -0.57 12.08
N ILE A 400 -8.58 -0.31 12.92
CA ILE A 400 -7.19 -0.76 12.78
C ILE A 400 -6.87 -1.66 13.96
N LYS A 401 -6.52 -2.93 13.68
CA LYS A 401 -6.29 -3.95 14.72
C LYS A 401 -7.45 -4.02 15.75
N GLY A 402 -8.70 -3.96 15.27
CA GLY A 402 -9.90 -4.00 16.11
C GLY A 402 -10.22 -2.71 16.87
N VAL A 403 -9.35 -1.70 16.85
CA VAL A 403 -9.57 -0.40 17.47
C VAL A 403 -10.27 0.53 16.49
N ALA A 404 -11.38 1.13 16.92
CA ALA A 404 -12.11 2.12 16.11
C ALA A 404 -11.26 3.39 15.92
N ILE A 405 -11.21 3.89 14.69
CA ILE A 405 -10.49 5.11 14.34
C ILE A 405 -11.44 6.26 14.00
N ASP A 406 -11.00 7.50 14.26
CA ASP A 406 -11.75 8.69 13.89
C ASP A 406 -11.70 8.91 12.36
N LEU A 407 -12.89 9.04 11.76
CA LEU A 407 -13.10 9.34 10.33
C LEU A 407 -13.42 10.82 10.07
N ASN A 408 -13.31 11.67 11.10
CA ASN A 408 -13.43 13.11 10.90
C ASN A 408 -12.24 13.64 10.10
N ASN A 409 -12.49 14.71 9.34
CA ASN A 409 -11.46 15.38 8.56
C ASN A 409 -11.81 16.85 8.35
N HIS A 410 -10.81 17.63 7.95
CA HIS A 410 -10.97 19.06 7.75
C HIS A 410 -12.12 19.46 6.80
N GLN A 411 -12.38 18.67 5.76
CA GLN A 411 -13.47 18.94 4.83
C GLN A 411 -14.84 18.76 5.48
N LYS A 412 -15.01 17.72 6.30
CA LYS A 412 -16.24 17.51 7.09
C LYS A 412 -16.44 18.63 8.11
N GLU A 413 -15.38 19.05 8.80
CA GLU A 413 -15.43 20.18 9.74
C GLU A 413 -15.87 21.47 9.06
N LEU A 414 -15.32 21.78 7.89
CA LEU A 414 -15.72 22.96 7.13
C LEU A 414 -17.16 22.84 6.62
N PHE A 415 -17.59 21.66 6.16
CA PHE A 415 -18.96 21.43 5.77
C PHE A 415 -19.93 21.69 6.94
N GLU A 416 -19.69 21.10 8.12
CA GLU A 416 -20.52 21.30 9.30
C GLU A 416 -20.55 22.78 9.73
N LYS A 417 -19.39 23.46 9.66
CA LYS A 417 -19.30 24.88 10.01
C LYS A 417 -20.14 25.78 9.10
N TYR A 418 -20.28 25.45 7.83
CA TYR A 418 -20.89 26.34 6.85
C TYR A 418 -22.26 25.88 6.28
N ARG A 419 -22.74 24.67 6.62
CA ARG A 419 -24.03 24.15 6.11
C ARG A 419 -25.26 24.90 6.63
N ILE A 420 -25.15 25.68 7.70
CA ILE A 420 -26.23 26.41 8.37
C ILE A 420 -26.24 27.90 7.93
N ARG A 421 -25.90 28.19 6.71
CA ARG A 421 -26.04 29.55 6.18
C ARG A 421 -27.13 29.63 5.13
#